data_92d245daeef749cd27953de4d8b371ae
#
_entry.id   92d245daeef749cd27953de4d8b371ae
#
_cell.length_a   1.000
_cell.length_b   1.000
_cell.length_c   1.000
_cell.angle_alpha   90.00
_cell.angle_beta   90.00
_cell.angle_gamma   90.00
#
_symmetry.space_group_name_H-M   'P 1'
#
loop_
_entity.id
_entity.type
_entity.pdbx_description
1 polymer ?
#
loop_
_entity_poly.entity_id
_entity_poly.type
_entity_poly.pdbx_seq_one_letter_code
_entity_poly.pdbx_strand_id
1 'polypeptide(L)' 'MATDQIVLSKVGRVTGRVSPGLVGEVMIPIRGGSEAFNAFAVEPDAVIEVGTRVIVIDFDPPRTVRVQPF' A
#
# COMPACT_ATOMS: atom_id res chain seq x y z
N MET A 1 -10.40 10.82 12.75
CA MET A 1 -11.50 10.37 11.91
C MET A 1 -11.34 8.92 11.52
N ALA A 2 -12.44 8.29 11.34
CA ALA A 2 -12.44 6.90 10.94
C ALA A 2 -11.78 6.68 9.58
N THR A 3 -11.62 7.74 8.79
CA THR A 3 -11.01 7.64 7.46
C THR A 3 -9.65 6.97 7.51
N ASP A 4 -8.87 7.26 8.53
CA ASP A 4 -7.52 6.72 8.64
C ASP A 4 -7.51 5.21 8.75
N GLN A 5 -8.60 4.62 9.22
CA GLN A 5 -8.63 3.19 9.46
C GLN A 5 -9.23 2.40 8.31
N ILE A 6 -9.75 3.11 7.31
CA ILE A 6 -10.37 2.44 6.19
C ILE A 6 -9.37 1.57 5.44
N VAL A 7 -8.13 2.02 5.36
CA VAL A 7 -7.13 1.29 4.58
C VAL A 7 -6.37 0.25 5.39
N LEU A 8 -6.38 0.34 6.72
CA LEU A 8 -5.63 -0.63 7.52
C LEU A 8 -6.20 -2.02 7.34
N SER A 9 -5.32 -2.99 7.17
CA SER A 9 -5.66 -4.39 6.95
C SER A 9 -6.36 -4.66 5.65
N LYS A 10 -6.47 -3.66 4.77
CA LYS A 10 -7.00 -3.90 3.43
C LYS A 10 -5.96 -4.59 2.58
N VAL A 11 -6.45 -5.39 1.65
CA VAL A 11 -5.60 -6.05 0.67
C VAL A 11 -5.70 -5.26 -0.62
N GLY A 12 -4.55 -4.97 -1.20
CA GLY A 12 -4.46 -4.25 -2.46
C GLY A 12 -3.47 -4.92 -3.39
N ARG A 13 -3.14 -4.23 -4.45
CA ARG A 13 -2.22 -4.76 -5.46
C ARG A 13 -1.24 -3.69 -5.87
N VAL A 14 0.03 -4.06 -5.97
CA VAL A 14 1.08 -3.13 -6.37
C VAL A 14 0.88 -2.76 -7.84
N THR A 15 0.85 -1.47 -8.11
CA THR A 15 0.76 -0.93 -9.46
C THR A 15 2.00 -0.13 -9.83
N GLY A 16 2.80 0.28 -8.83
CA GLY A 16 4.11 0.87 -9.05
C GLY A 16 5.09 0.15 -8.16
N ARG A 17 6.17 -0.36 -8.72
CA ARG A 17 7.13 -1.20 -8.01
C ARG A 17 7.62 -0.53 -6.74
N VAL A 18 7.63 -1.29 -5.64
CA VAL A 18 8.12 -0.82 -4.36
C VAL A 18 9.57 -1.30 -4.21
N SER A 19 10.47 -0.39 -3.90
CA SER A 19 11.86 -0.75 -3.67
C SER A 19 12.51 0.26 -2.74
N PRO A 20 13.65 -0.10 -2.14
CA PRO A 20 14.35 0.83 -1.24
C PRO A 20 14.69 2.13 -1.95
N GLY A 21 14.38 3.26 -1.31
CA GLY A 21 14.72 4.56 -1.85
C GLY A 21 13.79 5.07 -2.94
N LEU A 22 12.79 4.28 -3.36
CA LEU A 22 11.84 4.71 -4.37
C LEU A 22 10.44 4.46 -3.86
N VAL A 23 9.57 5.46 -4.01
CA VAL A 23 8.18 5.29 -3.62
C VAL A 23 7.47 4.45 -4.66
N GLY A 24 6.73 3.45 -4.20
CA GLY A 24 5.90 2.65 -5.07
C GLY A 24 4.45 3.09 -5.01
N GLU A 25 3.58 2.29 -5.61
CA GLU A 25 2.16 2.60 -5.63
C GLU A 25 1.36 1.32 -5.46
N VAL A 26 0.30 1.41 -4.70
CA VAL A 26 -0.66 0.31 -4.57
C VAL A 26 -2.05 0.84 -4.83
N MET A 27 -2.89 -0.02 -5.40
CA MET A 27 -4.29 0.27 -5.59
C MET A 27 -5.06 -0.51 -4.56
N ILE A 28 -5.89 0.17 -3.78
CA ILE A 28 -6.62 -0.44 -2.68
C ILE A 28 -8.11 -0.22 -2.88
N PRO A 29 -8.91 -1.30 -2.87
CA PRO A 29 -10.36 -1.16 -2.98
C PRO A 29 -10.93 -0.46 -1.76
N ILE A 30 -11.70 0.58 -1.98
CA ILE A 30 -12.32 1.34 -0.90
C ILE A 30 -13.70 1.77 -1.37
N ARG A 31 -14.73 1.41 -0.61
CA ARG A 31 -16.07 1.92 -0.77
C ARG A 31 -16.62 1.81 -2.20
N GLY A 32 -16.48 0.64 -2.77
CA GLY A 32 -17.02 0.39 -4.10
C GLY A 32 -16.17 0.90 -5.24
N GLY A 33 -15.00 1.44 -4.93
CA GLY A 33 -14.05 1.86 -5.94
C GLY A 33 -12.66 1.45 -5.53
N SER A 34 -11.66 2.07 -6.13
CA SER A 34 -10.27 1.84 -5.78
C SER A 34 -9.54 3.16 -5.76
N GLU A 35 -8.55 3.26 -4.88
CA GLU A 35 -7.72 4.46 -4.79
C GLU A 35 -6.26 4.08 -4.77
N ALA A 36 -5.45 4.95 -5.35
CA ALA A 36 -4.00 4.75 -5.41
C ALA A 36 -3.36 5.40 -4.18
N PHE A 37 -2.40 4.70 -3.60
CA PHE A 37 -1.64 5.21 -2.46
C PHE A 37 -0.17 5.04 -2.73
N ASN A 38 0.64 5.97 -2.21
CA ASN A 38 2.08 5.79 -2.18
C ASN A 38 2.40 4.63 -1.25
N ALA A 39 3.30 3.77 -1.64
CA ALA A 39 3.56 2.56 -0.87
C ALA A 39 5.04 2.37 -0.59
N PHE A 40 5.32 2.02 0.65
CA PHE A 40 6.63 1.54 1.08
C PHE A 40 6.46 0.15 1.66
N ALA A 41 7.50 -0.66 1.57
CA ALA A 41 7.47 -1.98 2.19
C ALA A 41 7.68 -1.83 3.70
N VAL A 42 7.03 -2.71 4.46
CA VAL A 42 7.29 -2.80 5.89
C VAL A 42 8.76 -3.15 6.12
N GLU A 43 9.29 -4.08 5.33
CA GLU A 43 10.69 -4.43 5.37
C GLU A 43 11.49 -3.42 4.55
N PRO A 44 12.45 -2.69 5.13
CA PRO A 44 13.11 -1.60 4.43
C PRO A 44 13.86 -2.02 3.17
N ASP A 45 14.33 -3.26 3.11
CA ASP A 45 15.11 -3.74 1.97
C ASP A 45 14.29 -4.49 0.95
N ALA A 46 12.99 -4.60 1.17
CA ALA A 46 12.17 -5.43 0.31
C ALA A 46 11.90 -4.76 -1.03
N VAL A 47 11.76 -5.59 -2.04
CA VAL A 47 11.31 -5.17 -3.36
C VAL A 47 10.00 -5.92 -3.62
N ILE A 48 8.97 -5.17 -4.01
CA ILE A 48 7.67 -5.76 -4.28
C ILE A 48 7.28 -5.38 -5.70
N GLU A 49 7.13 -6.39 -6.54
CA GLU A 49 6.91 -6.15 -7.96
C GLU A 49 5.46 -5.81 -8.26
N VAL A 50 5.26 -5.14 -9.38
CA VAL A 50 3.93 -4.82 -9.88
C VAL A 50 3.12 -6.10 -10.01
N GLY A 51 1.87 -6.05 -9.56
CA GLY A 51 0.96 -7.18 -9.61
C GLY A 51 0.92 -8.00 -8.33
N THR A 52 1.85 -7.75 -7.41
CA THR A 52 1.88 -8.49 -6.15
C THR A 52 0.73 -8.04 -5.26
N ARG A 53 0.06 -9.02 -4.65
CA ARG A 53 -0.98 -8.73 -3.67
C ARG A 53 -0.32 -8.42 -2.34
N VAL A 54 -0.79 -7.37 -1.68
CA VAL A 54 -0.21 -6.89 -0.43
C VAL A 54 -1.31 -6.55 0.56
N ILE A 55 -0.93 -6.53 1.83
CA ILE A 55 -1.82 -6.09 2.91
C ILE A 55 -1.23 -4.83 3.52
N VAL A 56 -2.10 -3.88 3.84
CA VAL A 56 -1.70 -2.62 4.45
C VAL A 56 -1.51 -2.84 5.94
N ILE A 57 -0.31 -2.54 6.41
CA ILE A 57 0.05 -2.70 7.82
C ILE A 57 -0.01 -1.35 8.55
N ASP A 58 0.32 -0.27 7.86
CA ASP A 58 0.36 1.03 8.48
C ASP A 58 -0.05 2.09 7.47
N PHE A 59 -0.55 3.21 7.97
CA PHE A 59 -1.06 4.28 7.13
C PHE A 59 -0.55 5.62 7.65
N ASP A 60 0.13 6.36 6.78
CA ASP A 60 0.57 7.72 7.03
C ASP A 60 -0.28 8.66 6.18
N PRO A 61 -1.22 9.37 6.79
CA PRO A 61 -2.03 10.29 6.00
C PRO A 61 -1.17 11.33 5.31
N PRO A 62 -1.62 11.84 4.17
CA PRO A 62 -2.92 11.55 3.56
C PRO A 62 -2.92 10.37 2.59
N ARG A 63 -1.76 9.93 2.10
CA ARG A 63 -1.78 9.02 0.98
C ARG A 63 -0.64 8.01 0.97
N THR A 64 -0.05 7.73 2.11
CA THR A 64 1.09 6.81 2.17
C THR A 64 0.75 5.62 3.04
N VAL A 65 1.07 4.43 2.56
CA VAL A 65 0.85 3.19 3.29
C VAL A 65 2.14 2.40 3.35
N ARG A 66 2.23 1.54 4.36
CA ARG A 66 3.29 0.53 4.44
C ARG A 66 2.63 -0.81 4.27
N VAL A 67 3.20 -1.62 3.40
CA VAL A 67 2.59 -2.86 2.97
C VAL A 67 3.56 -4.02 3.04
N GLN A 68 3.00 -5.22 3.06
CA GLN A 68 3.81 -6.42 2.90
C GLN A 68 3.05 -7.40 2.02
N PRO A 69 3.76 -8.28 1.32
CA PRO A 69 3.11 -9.29 0.47
C PRO A 69 2.16 -10.14 1.29
N PHE A 70 1.09 -10.53 0.66
CA PHE A 70 0.02 -11.23 1.37
C PHE A 70 -0.34 -12.55 0.72
#